data_4cfc08b9c85c424c3d61d779be1f4ff2
#
_entry.id   4cfc08b9c85c424c3d61d779be1f4ff2
#
_cell.length_a   1.000
_cell.length_b   1.000
_cell.length_c   1.000
_cell.angle_alpha   90.00
_cell.angle_beta   90.00
_cell.angle_gamma   90.00
#
_symmetry.space_group_name_H-M   'P 1'
#
loop_
_entity.id
_entity.type
_entity.pdbx_description
1 polymer ?
#
loop_
_entity_poly.entity_id
_entity_poly.type
_entity_poly.pdbx_seq_one_letter_code
_entity_poly.pdbx_strand_id
1 'polypeptide(L)'
;MEEKYTFWWENLPEIWKKILTTHFYHLNEVKKDENDTKIIELGTLFFENNEDFYQLQELIRLKYSCKYEKNKINFIPFLGFLQKLIWVDLQGNDIENISSLSDLFLLRELNLSENQIIDVLPISNLLQMKELDLSWNKIENISPISNLIKITNLELGGNQIVDIEPLRNLENLTWLNISDNNISEISALFHLKKLVILNLRNNPINKGEISELRKKLPHTQIIV
;
A
#
# COMPACT_ATOMS: atom_id res chain seq x y z
N MET A 1 6.46 -26.64 -13.83
CA MET A 1 5.95 -25.63 -12.87
C MET A 1 6.30 -26.01 -11.43
N GLU A 2 6.10 -27.25 -11.02
CA GLU A 2 6.39 -27.73 -9.66
C GLU A 2 7.82 -27.46 -9.18
N GLU A 3 8.85 -27.78 -9.99
CA GLU A 3 10.27 -27.58 -9.63
C GLU A 3 10.59 -26.10 -9.30
N LYS A 4 9.98 -25.14 -9.99
CA LYS A 4 10.20 -23.71 -9.77
C LYS A 4 9.66 -23.26 -8.42
N TYR A 5 8.55 -23.80 -7.98
CA TYR A 5 7.92 -23.44 -6.72
C TYR A 5 8.58 -24.11 -5.52
N THR A 6 9.01 -25.36 -5.65
CA THR A 6 9.78 -26.06 -4.62
C THR A 6 11.08 -25.31 -4.34
N PHE A 7 11.82 -24.92 -5.40
CA PHE A 7 13.03 -24.14 -5.26
C PHE A 7 12.78 -22.79 -4.59
N TRP A 8 11.69 -22.08 -4.95
CA TRP A 8 11.32 -20.81 -4.32
C TRP A 8 11.06 -20.97 -2.83
N TRP A 9 10.26 -21.96 -2.43
CA TRP A 9 9.94 -22.24 -1.03
C TRP A 9 11.17 -22.59 -0.20
N GLU A 10 12.02 -23.45 -0.71
CA GLU A 10 13.25 -23.87 -0.03
C GLU A 10 14.18 -22.68 0.24
N ASN A 11 14.21 -21.69 -0.65
CA ASN A 11 15.05 -20.51 -0.54
C ASN A 11 14.38 -19.32 0.18
N LEU A 12 13.14 -19.46 0.62
CA LEU A 12 12.51 -18.42 1.45
C LEU A 12 13.16 -18.37 2.84
N PRO A 13 13.43 -17.15 3.35
CA PRO A 13 13.81 -16.98 4.75
C PRO A 13 12.76 -17.51 5.71
N GLU A 14 13.21 -18.02 6.84
CA GLU A 14 12.35 -18.67 7.85
C GLU A 14 11.21 -17.77 8.34
N ILE A 15 11.46 -16.45 8.44
CA ILE A 15 10.41 -15.51 8.82
C ILE A 15 9.25 -15.51 7.81
N TRP A 16 9.56 -15.56 6.50
CA TRP A 16 8.54 -15.61 5.46
C TRP A 16 7.88 -16.99 5.34
N LYS A 17 8.62 -18.07 5.52
CA LYS A 17 8.04 -19.41 5.67
C LYS A 17 7.05 -19.39 6.83
N LYS A 18 7.45 -18.83 7.97
CA LYS A 18 6.59 -18.67 9.14
C LYS A 18 5.39 -17.78 8.82
N ILE A 19 5.54 -16.65 8.17
CA ILE A 19 4.46 -15.75 7.74
C ILE A 19 3.47 -16.48 6.83
N LEU A 20 3.93 -17.14 5.80
CA LEU A 20 3.10 -17.85 4.84
C LEU A 20 2.50 -19.14 5.42
N THR A 21 3.23 -19.85 6.29
CA THR A 21 2.77 -21.07 6.93
C THR A 21 1.77 -20.84 8.04
N THR A 22 1.81 -19.72 8.73
CA THR A 22 0.83 -19.35 9.74
C THR A 22 -0.59 -19.18 9.20
N HIS A 23 -0.72 -18.82 7.91
CA HIS A 23 -2.01 -18.61 7.28
C HIS A 23 -2.79 -19.88 6.97
N PHE A 24 -2.12 -21.02 6.84
CA PHE A 24 -2.72 -22.24 6.34
C PHE A 24 -3.49 -23.04 7.40
N TYR A 25 -3.00 -23.12 8.64
CA TYR A 25 -3.70 -23.90 9.68
C TYR A 25 -4.96 -23.21 10.23
N HIS A 26 -5.05 -21.86 10.12
CA HIS A 26 -6.28 -21.14 10.44
C HIS A 26 -7.32 -21.11 9.31
N LEU A 27 -7.07 -21.71 8.15
CA LEU A 27 -8.08 -21.87 7.10
C LEU A 27 -9.30 -22.71 7.57
N ASN A 28 -9.14 -23.51 8.62
CA ASN A 28 -10.26 -24.20 9.26
C ASN A 28 -11.02 -23.34 10.30
N GLU A 29 -10.49 -22.16 10.67
CA GLU A 29 -11.12 -21.17 11.55
C GLU A 29 -11.24 -19.79 10.86
N VAL A 30 -11.55 -19.78 9.57
CA VAL A 30 -11.70 -18.54 8.80
C VAL A 30 -12.85 -17.72 9.38
N LYS A 31 -12.51 -16.59 10.01
CA LYS A 31 -13.49 -15.53 10.24
C LYS A 31 -13.85 -14.95 8.87
N LYS A 32 -15.08 -15.15 8.46
CA LYS A 32 -15.66 -14.49 7.29
C LYS A 32 -15.98 -13.05 7.68
N ASP A 33 -15.62 -12.09 6.81
CA ASP A 33 -16.16 -10.74 6.92
C ASP A 33 -17.65 -10.73 6.49
N GLU A 34 -18.32 -9.59 6.63
CA GLU A 34 -19.72 -9.41 6.27
C GLU A 34 -20.03 -9.73 4.78
N ASN A 35 -19.00 -9.88 3.94
CA ASN A 35 -19.09 -10.16 2.50
C ASN A 35 -18.66 -11.60 2.13
N ASP A 36 -18.54 -12.51 3.10
CA ASP A 36 -18.08 -13.90 2.90
C ASP A 36 -16.63 -14.00 2.37
N THR A 37 -15.81 -12.94 2.53
CA THR A 37 -14.42 -12.87 2.09
C THR A 37 -13.51 -13.51 3.12
N LYS A 38 -12.65 -14.44 2.71
CA LYS A 38 -11.66 -15.07 3.59
C LYS A 38 -10.58 -14.06 3.97
N ILE A 39 -10.61 -13.58 5.22
CA ILE A 39 -9.56 -12.75 5.81
C ILE A 39 -8.57 -13.68 6.49
N ILE A 40 -7.29 -13.52 6.16
CA ILE A 40 -6.21 -14.27 6.78
C ILE A 40 -5.37 -13.30 7.61
N GLU A 41 -5.52 -13.38 8.94
CA GLU A 41 -4.64 -12.72 9.92
C GLU A 41 -3.50 -13.68 10.28
N LEU A 42 -2.27 -13.16 10.30
CA LEU A 42 -1.06 -13.96 10.42
C LEU A 42 -0.79 -14.51 11.83
N GLY A 43 -0.77 -15.77 11.96
CA GLY A 43 -0.26 -16.61 13.05
C GLY A 43 0.44 -17.87 12.49
N THR A 44 1.18 -18.74 13.11
CA THR A 44 2.20 -19.71 12.62
C THR A 44 1.70 -20.95 11.84
N LEU A 45 2.32 -21.33 10.70
CA LEU A 45 1.96 -22.48 9.83
C LEU A 45 3.16 -23.38 9.43
N PHE A 46 2.88 -24.64 9.12
CA PHE A 46 3.81 -25.59 8.49
C PHE A 46 3.21 -26.13 7.19
N PHE A 47 3.98 -26.17 6.09
CA PHE A 47 3.61 -26.89 4.88
C PHE A 47 4.08 -28.34 4.98
N GLU A 48 3.16 -29.28 4.81
CA GLU A 48 3.49 -30.70 4.80
C GLU A 48 3.47 -31.31 3.39
N ASN A 49 2.85 -30.62 2.40
CA ASN A 49 2.72 -31.15 1.03
C ASN A 49 2.44 -30.06 -0.04
N ASN A 50 2.47 -30.47 -1.32
CA ASN A 50 2.21 -29.59 -2.47
C ASN A 50 0.76 -29.06 -2.57
N GLU A 51 -0.20 -29.73 -1.96
CA GLU A 51 -1.62 -29.32 -1.99
C GLU A 51 -1.81 -27.98 -1.27
N ASP A 52 -1.08 -27.76 -0.20
CA ASP A 52 -1.10 -26.51 0.57
C ASP A 52 -0.63 -25.32 -0.26
N PHE A 53 0.35 -25.52 -1.17
CA PHE A 53 0.85 -24.47 -2.04
C PHE A 53 -0.20 -24.00 -3.07
N TYR A 54 -1.01 -24.90 -3.63
CA TYR A 54 -2.09 -24.52 -4.55
C TYR A 54 -3.16 -23.67 -3.87
N GLN A 55 -3.40 -23.88 -2.58
CA GLN A 55 -4.34 -23.06 -1.82
C GLN A 55 -3.82 -21.63 -1.59
N LEU A 56 -2.49 -21.43 -1.46
CA LEU A 56 -1.91 -20.06 -1.38
C LEU A 56 -2.24 -19.23 -2.60
N GLN A 57 -2.34 -19.81 -3.80
CA GLN A 57 -2.70 -19.09 -5.02
C GLN A 57 -4.11 -18.52 -4.99
N GLU A 58 -4.97 -19.05 -4.12
CA GLU A 58 -6.32 -18.56 -3.89
C GLU A 58 -6.35 -17.41 -2.87
N LEU A 59 -5.18 -17.02 -2.32
CA LEU A 59 -5.10 -15.94 -1.34
C LEU A 59 -5.51 -14.62 -1.97
N ILE A 60 -6.51 -13.99 -1.37
CA ILE A 60 -7.05 -12.71 -1.82
C ILE A 60 -6.52 -11.55 -0.96
N ARG A 61 -6.24 -11.83 0.32
CA ARG A 61 -5.79 -10.83 1.29
C ARG A 61 -4.56 -11.32 2.05
N LEU A 62 -3.60 -10.44 2.23
CA LEU A 62 -2.37 -10.70 3.00
C LEU A 62 -2.17 -9.57 3.99
N LYS A 63 -2.00 -9.91 5.27
CA LYS A 63 -1.66 -8.93 6.31
C LYS A 63 -0.45 -9.40 7.12
N TYR A 64 0.51 -8.53 7.29
CA TYR A 64 1.56 -8.68 8.28
C TYR A 64 2.01 -7.31 8.80
N SER A 65 1.53 -6.94 9.97
CA SER A 65 1.99 -5.75 10.68
C SER A 65 2.68 -6.14 11.98
N CYS A 66 3.78 -5.47 12.30
CA CYS A 66 4.59 -5.83 13.46
C CYS A 66 4.64 -4.72 14.52
N LYS A 67 4.20 -5.03 15.75
CA LYS A 67 4.32 -4.13 16.91
C LYS A 67 5.69 -4.18 17.59
N TYR A 68 6.50 -5.22 17.30
CA TYR A 68 7.75 -5.47 18.04
C TYR A 68 8.93 -5.51 17.07
N GLU A 69 9.96 -4.72 17.32
CA GLU A 69 11.15 -4.60 16.47
C GLU A 69 11.83 -5.92 16.10
N LYS A 70 11.76 -6.93 16.98
CA LYS A 70 12.40 -8.24 16.74
C LYS A 70 11.80 -9.05 15.60
N ASN A 71 10.60 -8.70 15.13
CA ASN A 71 9.86 -9.48 14.13
C ASN A 71 9.59 -8.69 12.85
N LYS A 72 10.12 -7.48 12.71
CA LYS A 72 9.95 -6.68 11.50
C LYS A 72 10.60 -7.37 10.30
N ILE A 73 9.90 -7.35 9.18
CA ILE A 73 10.46 -7.78 7.90
C ILE A 73 11.09 -6.59 7.19
N ASN A 74 12.20 -6.82 6.51
CA ASN A 74 12.92 -5.79 5.75
C ASN A 74 12.85 -5.99 4.24
N PHE A 75 12.24 -7.07 3.77
CA PHE A 75 12.02 -7.30 2.36
C PHE A 75 10.76 -8.13 2.13
N ILE A 76 10.20 -8.03 0.92
CA ILE A 76 9.07 -8.82 0.45
C ILE A 76 9.62 -9.84 -0.55
N PRO A 77 9.40 -11.16 -0.34
CA PRO A 77 9.80 -12.16 -1.32
C PRO A 77 8.96 -12.03 -2.59
N PHE A 78 9.36 -12.70 -3.66
CA PHE A 78 8.58 -12.73 -4.89
C PHE A 78 7.17 -13.30 -4.64
N LEU A 79 6.17 -12.43 -4.69
CA LEU A 79 4.75 -12.77 -4.49
C LEU A 79 3.96 -12.88 -5.81
N GLY A 80 4.61 -12.78 -6.95
CA GLY A 80 3.98 -12.75 -8.27
C GLY A 80 3.14 -13.98 -8.62
N PHE A 81 3.22 -15.06 -7.84
CA PHE A 81 2.32 -16.21 -7.96
C PHE A 81 0.98 -16.02 -7.22
N LEU A 82 0.89 -15.06 -6.29
CA LEU A 82 -0.33 -14.72 -5.54
C LEU A 82 -1.20 -13.74 -6.32
N GLN A 83 -1.46 -14.02 -7.58
CA GLN A 83 -2.11 -13.10 -8.53
C GLN A 83 -3.55 -12.75 -8.19
N LYS A 84 -4.18 -13.43 -7.23
CA LYS A 84 -5.53 -13.13 -6.75
C LYS A 84 -5.57 -12.11 -5.61
N LEU A 85 -4.40 -11.65 -5.12
CA LEU A 85 -4.34 -10.65 -4.07
C LEU A 85 -5.01 -9.35 -4.51
N ILE A 86 -5.98 -8.91 -3.72
CA ILE A 86 -6.66 -7.62 -3.88
C ILE A 86 -6.37 -6.67 -2.72
N TRP A 87 -5.88 -7.18 -1.61
CA TRP A 87 -5.58 -6.42 -0.40
C TRP A 87 -4.29 -6.90 0.25
N VAL A 88 -3.39 -5.98 0.56
CA VAL A 88 -2.10 -6.25 1.25
C VAL A 88 -1.88 -5.19 2.32
N ASP A 89 -1.61 -5.63 3.55
CA ASP A 89 -1.23 -4.78 4.67
C ASP A 89 0.11 -5.25 5.25
N LEU A 90 1.14 -4.43 5.09
CA LEU A 90 2.51 -4.67 5.56
C LEU A 90 3.00 -3.48 6.41
N GLN A 91 2.08 -2.77 7.08
CA GLN A 91 2.38 -1.63 7.95
C GLN A 91 3.39 -1.98 9.05
N GLY A 92 4.21 -1.00 9.43
CA GLY A 92 5.02 -1.05 10.63
C GLY A 92 6.21 -2.01 10.55
N ASN A 93 6.77 -2.20 9.37
CA ASN A 93 7.94 -3.03 9.12
C ASN A 93 9.18 -2.18 8.78
N ASP A 94 10.25 -2.81 8.32
CA ASP A 94 11.49 -2.15 7.87
C ASP A 94 11.72 -2.36 6.36
N ILE A 95 10.64 -2.42 5.57
CA ILE A 95 10.68 -2.70 4.14
C ILE A 95 11.24 -1.50 3.39
N GLU A 96 12.28 -1.74 2.58
CA GLU A 96 12.87 -0.76 1.66
C GLU A 96 12.48 -1.04 0.20
N ASN A 97 12.48 -2.33 -0.19
CA ASN A 97 12.26 -2.77 -1.56
C ASN A 97 10.90 -3.45 -1.73
N ILE A 98 10.08 -2.90 -2.62
CA ILE A 98 8.72 -3.38 -2.93
C ILE A 98 8.61 -3.96 -4.36
N SER A 99 9.72 -4.27 -5.03
CA SER A 99 9.72 -4.80 -6.41
C SER A 99 8.87 -6.06 -6.57
N SER A 100 8.77 -6.87 -5.52
CA SER A 100 7.96 -8.10 -5.52
C SER A 100 6.44 -7.87 -5.63
N LEU A 101 5.97 -6.64 -5.50
CA LEU A 101 4.56 -6.28 -5.65
C LEU A 101 4.18 -5.97 -7.11
N SER A 102 5.16 -5.80 -8.01
CA SER A 102 4.94 -5.27 -9.38
C SER A 102 3.97 -6.09 -10.25
N ASP A 103 3.81 -7.37 -9.96
CA ASP A 103 2.98 -8.30 -10.73
C ASP A 103 1.58 -8.53 -10.12
N LEU A 104 1.25 -7.87 -9.01
CA LEU A 104 -0.03 -8.02 -8.33
C LEU A 104 -1.12 -7.13 -8.94
N PHE A 105 -1.41 -7.31 -10.22
CA PHE A 105 -2.26 -6.42 -11.04
C PHE A 105 -3.71 -6.30 -10.57
N LEU A 106 -4.21 -7.22 -9.73
CA LEU A 106 -5.57 -7.16 -9.17
C LEU A 106 -5.65 -6.36 -7.86
N LEU A 107 -4.50 -5.90 -7.34
CA LEU A 107 -4.43 -5.20 -6.06
C LEU A 107 -5.25 -3.91 -6.10
N ARG A 108 -6.10 -3.74 -5.08
CA ARG A 108 -6.99 -2.59 -4.90
C ARG A 108 -6.67 -1.79 -3.66
N GLU A 109 -6.19 -2.44 -2.64
CA GLU A 109 -5.87 -1.83 -1.35
C GLU A 109 -4.46 -2.27 -0.91
N LEU A 110 -3.60 -1.30 -0.64
CA LEU A 110 -2.22 -1.54 -0.24
C LEU A 110 -1.84 -0.61 0.90
N ASN A 111 -1.52 -1.19 2.05
CA ASN A 111 -0.95 -0.47 3.18
C ASN A 111 0.52 -0.84 3.36
N LEU A 112 1.39 0.13 3.15
CA LEU A 112 2.84 0.06 3.34
C LEU A 112 3.33 1.16 4.30
N SER A 113 2.43 1.73 5.10
CA SER A 113 2.79 2.80 6.05
C SER A 113 3.82 2.35 7.08
N GLU A 114 4.55 3.30 7.64
CA GLU A 114 5.56 3.06 8.68
C GLU A 114 6.63 2.03 8.24
N ASN A 115 7.24 2.26 7.07
CA ASN A 115 8.31 1.46 6.49
C ASN A 115 9.52 2.34 6.14
N GLN A 116 10.45 1.86 5.30
CA GLN A 116 11.67 2.57 4.89
C GLN A 116 11.71 2.79 3.37
N ILE A 117 10.54 2.85 2.71
CA ILE A 117 10.40 2.87 1.25
C ILE A 117 10.85 4.23 0.70
N ILE A 118 11.68 4.18 -0.36
CA ILE A 118 12.12 5.35 -1.12
C ILE A 118 11.51 5.33 -2.52
N ASP A 119 11.55 4.16 -3.20
CA ASP A 119 11.12 4.01 -4.58
C ASP A 119 9.77 3.31 -4.68
N VAL A 120 8.80 3.99 -5.29
CA VAL A 120 7.44 3.50 -5.54
C VAL A 120 7.21 3.10 -7.01
N LEU A 121 8.26 3.06 -7.84
CA LEU A 121 8.16 2.62 -9.24
C LEU A 121 7.52 1.23 -9.39
N PRO A 122 7.78 0.25 -8.52
CA PRO A 122 7.19 -1.09 -8.65
C PRO A 122 5.66 -1.12 -8.66
N ILE A 123 4.99 -0.14 -8.03
CA ILE A 123 3.52 -0.12 -7.99
C ILE A 123 2.88 0.71 -9.12
N SER A 124 3.67 1.29 -10.03
CA SER A 124 3.19 2.18 -11.09
C SER A 124 2.16 1.57 -12.06
N ASN A 125 2.17 0.24 -12.20
CA ASN A 125 1.26 -0.50 -13.08
C ASN A 125 0.10 -1.19 -12.35
N LEU A 126 -0.08 -0.96 -11.06
CA LEU A 126 -1.18 -1.53 -10.27
C LEU A 126 -2.47 -0.72 -10.49
N LEU A 127 -2.96 -0.68 -11.72
CA LEU A 127 -4.02 0.21 -12.21
C LEU A 127 -5.42 -0.07 -11.60
N GLN A 128 -5.56 -1.08 -10.76
CA GLN A 128 -6.81 -1.35 -10.03
C GLN A 128 -6.84 -0.71 -8.62
N MET A 129 -5.72 -0.06 -8.21
CA MET A 129 -5.56 0.55 -6.90
C MET A 129 -6.67 1.56 -6.61
N LYS A 130 -7.30 1.44 -5.44
CA LYS A 130 -8.32 2.33 -4.89
C LYS A 130 -7.87 3.02 -3.61
N GLU A 131 -7.19 2.28 -2.75
CA GLU A 131 -6.71 2.76 -1.46
C GLU A 131 -5.22 2.46 -1.34
N LEU A 132 -4.42 3.49 -1.12
CA LEU A 132 -2.98 3.39 -1.02
C LEU A 132 -2.49 4.18 0.19
N ASP A 133 -1.88 3.47 1.15
CA ASP A 133 -1.21 4.09 2.29
C ASP A 133 0.31 3.87 2.19
N LEU A 134 1.02 4.95 1.98
CA LEU A 134 2.48 5.05 1.93
C LEU A 134 3.00 6.02 3.00
N SER A 135 2.18 6.38 3.99
CA SER A 135 2.56 7.32 5.03
C SER A 135 3.74 6.82 5.86
N TRP A 136 4.51 7.77 6.41
CA TRP A 136 5.67 7.48 7.26
C TRP A 136 6.70 6.57 6.59
N ASN A 137 7.16 7.01 5.40
CA ASN A 137 8.23 6.40 4.61
C ASN A 137 9.31 7.46 4.30
N LYS A 138 10.15 7.21 3.29
CA LYS A 138 11.23 8.11 2.85
C LYS A 138 11.06 8.55 1.40
N ILE A 139 9.79 8.68 0.94
CA ILE A 139 9.47 8.92 -0.46
C ILE A 139 9.66 10.40 -0.79
N GLU A 140 10.40 10.68 -1.86
CA GLU A 140 10.55 12.01 -2.45
C GLU A 140 9.77 12.13 -3.77
N ASN A 141 9.85 11.09 -4.62
CA ASN A 141 9.27 11.09 -5.96
C ASN A 141 8.01 10.22 -6.05
N ILE A 142 6.88 10.86 -6.33
CA ILE A 142 5.58 10.20 -6.52
C ILE A 142 5.14 10.14 -7.99
N SER A 143 6.00 10.47 -8.96
CA SER A 143 5.68 10.36 -10.39
C SER A 143 5.16 8.98 -10.78
N PRO A 144 5.65 7.85 -10.20
CA PRO A 144 5.16 6.53 -10.55
C PRO A 144 3.67 6.30 -10.28
N ILE A 145 3.06 7.02 -9.33
CA ILE A 145 1.63 6.81 -9.02
C ILE A 145 0.69 7.66 -9.88
N SER A 146 1.20 8.50 -10.78
CA SER A 146 0.39 9.44 -11.59
C SER A 146 -0.66 8.76 -12.49
N ASN A 147 -0.47 7.48 -12.84
CA ASN A 147 -1.39 6.70 -13.67
C ASN A 147 -2.42 5.89 -12.85
N LEU A 148 -2.36 5.91 -11.54
CA LEU A 148 -3.27 5.16 -10.67
C LEU A 148 -4.61 5.88 -10.51
N ILE A 149 -5.25 6.21 -11.63
CA ILE A 149 -6.42 7.09 -11.72
C ILE A 149 -7.69 6.57 -11.01
N LYS A 150 -7.69 5.33 -10.53
CA LYS A 150 -8.79 4.75 -9.74
C LYS A 150 -8.69 5.01 -8.24
N ILE A 151 -7.58 5.58 -7.78
CA ILE A 151 -7.39 5.87 -6.35
C ILE A 151 -8.45 6.86 -5.88
N THR A 152 -9.08 6.50 -4.75
CA THR A 152 -10.05 7.33 -4.02
C THR A 152 -9.48 7.80 -2.68
N ASN A 153 -8.64 6.99 -2.05
CA ASN A 153 -8.02 7.27 -0.76
C ASN A 153 -6.49 7.15 -0.88
N LEU A 154 -5.79 8.23 -0.57
CA LEU A 154 -4.34 8.30 -0.66
C LEU A 154 -3.73 8.93 0.58
N GLU A 155 -2.89 8.16 1.26
CA GLU A 155 -2.11 8.55 2.43
C GLU A 155 -0.62 8.63 2.06
N LEU A 156 -0.06 9.83 2.09
CA LEU A 156 1.35 10.14 1.80
C LEU A 156 2.00 10.98 2.92
N GLY A 157 1.31 11.14 4.05
CA GLY A 157 1.81 11.94 5.17
C GLY A 157 3.13 11.39 5.75
N GLY A 158 3.99 12.26 6.26
CA GLY A 158 5.25 11.85 6.88
C GLY A 158 6.29 11.31 5.87
N ASN A 159 6.44 11.98 4.72
CA ASN A 159 7.42 11.67 3.69
C ASN A 159 8.32 12.89 3.40
N GLN A 160 9.04 12.89 2.28
CA GLN A 160 9.96 13.96 1.88
C GLN A 160 9.53 14.59 0.53
N ILE A 161 8.21 14.57 0.23
CA ILE A 161 7.66 14.99 -1.05
C ILE A 161 7.72 16.51 -1.17
N VAL A 162 8.19 16.98 -2.34
CA VAL A 162 8.19 18.39 -2.72
C VAL A 162 7.21 18.63 -3.86
N ASP A 163 7.27 17.82 -4.91
CA ASP A 163 6.46 17.95 -6.12
C ASP A 163 5.24 17.03 -6.08
N ILE A 164 4.06 17.65 -6.15
CA ILE A 164 2.76 16.95 -6.19
C ILE A 164 2.06 17.08 -7.55
N GLU A 165 2.75 17.58 -8.58
CA GLU A 165 2.18 17.61 -9.95
C GLU A 165 1.69 16.23 -10.43
N PRO A 166 2.30 15.10 -10.05
CA PRO A 166 1.79 13.75 -10.36
C PRO A 166 0.36 13.46 -9.87
N LEU A 167 -0.13 14.21 -8.86
CA LEU A 167 -1.50 14.04 -8.35
C LEU A 167 -2.56 14.71 -9.22
N ARG A 168 -2.19 15.60 -10.15
CA ARG A 168 -3.09 16.43 -10.96
C ARG A 168 -4.24 15.65 -11.61
N ASN A 169 -3.96 14.45 -12.11
CA ASN A 169 -4.91 13.65 -12.87
C ASN A 169 -5.67 12.61 -12.00
N LEU A 170 -5.43 12.56 -10.71
CA LEU A 170 -6.10 11.63 -9.81
C LEU A 170 -7.48 12.16 -9.39
N GLU A 171 -8.31 12.48 -10.38
CA GLU A 171 -9.62 13.15 -10.22
C GLU A 171 -10.64 12.37 -9.40
N ASN A 172 -10.38 11.09 -9.10
CA ASN A 172 -11.25 10.26 -8.26
C ASN A 172 -10.94 10.36 -6.76
N LEU A 173 -9.89 11.08 -6.36
CA LEU A 173 -9.55 11.27 -4.95
C LEU A 173 -10.70 11.93 -4.19
N THR A 174 -11.08 11.29 -3.09
CA THR A 174 -12.05 11.80 -2.09
C THR A 174 -11.36 12.08 -0.76
N TRP A 175 -10.30 11.33 -0.47
CA TRP A 175 -9.45 11.51 0.71
C TRP A 175 -7.99 11.63 0.27
N LEU A 176 -7.33 12.71 0.71
CA LEU A 176 -5.90 12.92 0.49
C LEU A 176 -5.23 13.45 1.76
N ASN A 177 -4.25 12.73 2.24
CA ASN A 177 -3.35 13.19 3.28
C ASN A 177 -1.93 13.31 2.73
N ILE A 178 -1.41 14.52 2.70
CA ILE A 178 -0.02 14.85 2.33
C ILE A 178 0.64 15.71 3.41
N SER A 179 0.17 15.61 4.67
CA SER A 179 0.78 16.31 5.81
C SER A 179 2.24 15.87 6.03
N ASP A 180 2.97 16.67 6.79
CA ASP A 180 4.33 16.33 7.19
C ASP A 180 5.25 16.01 5.99
N ASN A 181 5.28 16.94 5.02
CA ASN A 181 6.10 16.87 3.79
C ASN A 181 6.79 18.23 3.53
N ASN A 182 7.41 18.40 2.37
CA ASN A 182 8.14 19.62 1.97
C ASN A 182 7.43 20.39 0.84
N ILE A 183 6.09 20.30 0.78
CA ILE A 183 5.29 20.85 -0.31
C ILE A 183 5.07 22.35 -0.11
N SER A 184 5.39 23.15 -1.13
CA SER A 184 5.10 24.59 -1.15
C SER A 184 4.08 24.98 -2.22
N GLU A 185 4.03 24.26 -3.34
CA GLU A 185 3.17 24.51 -4.48
C GLU A 185 2.02 23.51 -4.52
N ILE A 186 0.77 23.98 -4.53
CA ILE A 186 -0.42 23.12 -4.44
C ILE A 186 -1.40 23.30 -5.59
N SER A 187 -1.01 23.98 -6.65
CA SER A 187 -1.86 24.24 -7.83
C SER A 187 -2.35 22.95 -8.51
N ALA A 188 -1.59 21.86 -8.42
CA ALA A 188 -2.00 20.53 -8.90
C ALA A 188 -3.32 20.05 -8.29
N LEU A 189 -3.62 20.46 -7.05
CA LEU A 189 -4.83 20.05 -6.34
C LEU A 189 -6.11 20.78 -6.80
N PHE A 190 -5.99 21.90 -7.51
CA PHE A 190 -7.14 22.74 -7.90
C PHE A 190 -8.17 22.03 -8.78
N HIS A 191 -7.79 20.93 -9.41
CA HIS A 191 -8.62 20.12 -10.30
C HIS A 191 -9.34 18.97 -9.59
N LEU A 192 -8.96 18.62 -8.37
CA LEU A 192 -9.44 17.46 -7.63
C LEU A 192 -10.81 17.73 -6.98
N LYS A 193 -11.84 17.95 -7.80
CA LYS A 193 -13.17 18.41 -7.37
C LYS A 193 -13.97 17.41 -6.51
N LYS A 194 -13.56 16.15 -6.47
CA LYS A 194 -14.20 15.12 -5.66
C LYS A 194 -13.63 15.03 -4.23
N LEU A 195 -12.56 15.77 -3.92
CA LEU A 195 -11.98 15.78 -2.58
C LEU A 195 -13.01 16.22 -1.53
N VAL A 196 -13.20 15.36 -0.53
CA VAL A 196 -14.00 15.61 0.66
C VAL A 196 -13.09 16.08 1.80
N ILE A 197 -11.96 15.40 2.00
CA ILE A 197 -10.98 15.71 3.04
C ILE A 197 -9.59 15.83 2.42
N LEU A 198 -8.89 16.90 2.78
CA LEU A 198 -7.52 17.19 2.37
C LEU A 198 -6.72 17.66 3.59
N ASN A 199 -5.71 16.87 3.99
CA ASN A 199 -4.79 17.23 5.06
C ASN A 199 -3.45 17.72 4.48
N LEU A 200 -3.12 18.98 4.77
CA LEU A 200 -1.91 19.69 4.30
C LEU A 200 -0.99 20.09 5.45
N ARG A 201 -1.28 19.71 6.70
CA ARG A 201 -0.53 20.14 7.89
C ARG A 201 0.96 19.97 7.71
N ASN A 202 1.74 20.83 8.38
CA ASN A 202 3.18 20.72 8.44
C ASN A 202 3.86 20.69 7.06
N ASN A 203 3.37 21.53 6.11
CA ASN A 203 4.01 21.79 4.83
C ASN A 203 4.32 23.31 4.74
N PRO A 204 5.38 23.72 4.03
CA PRO A 204 5.75 25.12 3.87
C PRO A 204 4.87 25.87 2.85
N ILE A 205 3.54 25.67 2.91
CA ILE A 205 2.58 26.29 1.98
C ILE A 205 2.25 27.71 2.44
N ASN A 206 2.29 28.66 1.52
CA ASN A 206 1.94 30.04 1.85
C ASN A 206 0.42 30.25 2.00
N LYS A 207 0.03 31.30 2.76
CA LYS A 207 -1.39 31.60 3.01
C LYS A 207 -2.18 31.95 1.75
N GLY A 208 -1.52 32.51 0.73
CA GLY A 208 -2.14 32.85 -0.55
C GLY A 208 -2.60 31.58 -1.29
N GLU A 209 -1.74 30.58 -1.38
CA GLU A 209 -2.03 29.28 -1.96
C GLU A 209 -3.25 28.61 -1.26
N ILE A 210 -3.26 28.61 0.08
CA ILE A 210 -4.40 28.06 0.85
C ILE A 210 -5.69 28.84 0.58
N SER A 211 -5.61 30.17 0.49
CA SER A 211 -6.79 30.99 0.19
C SER A 211 -7.35 30.71 -1.21
N GLU A 212 -6.48 30.52 -2.19
CA GLU A 212 -6.89 30.16 -3.55
C GLU A 212 -7.48 28.74 -3.61
N LEU A 213 -6.83 27.78 -2.98
CA LEU A 213 -7.31 26.40 -2.89
C LEU A 213 -8.74 26.34 -2.33
N ARG A 214 -9.03 27.05 -1.25
CA ARG A 214 -10.37 27.12 -0.66
C ARG A 214 -11.41 27.66 -1.62
N LYS A 215 -11.05 28.61 -2.50
CA LYS A 215 -11.95 29.11 -3.56
C LYS A 215 -12.17 28.06 -4.65
N LYS A 216 -11.13 27.30 -4.99
CA LYS A 216 -11.20 26.25 -6.02
C LYS A 216 -11.93 24.99 -5.54
N LEU A 217 -11.85 24.66 -4.25
CA LEU A 217 -12.40 23.46 -3.62
C LEU A 217 -13.35 23.85 -2.46
N PRO A 218 -14.48 24.53 -2.72
CA PRO A 218 -15.34 25.10 -1.66
C PRO A 218 -16.05 24.05 -0.79
N HIS A 219 -16.13 22.79 -1.23
CA HIS A 219 -16.80 21.71 -0.52
C HIS A 219 -15.81 20.75 0.19
N THR A 220 -14.52 20.99 0.06
CA THR A 220 -13.46 20.18 0.66
C THR A 220 -13.13 20.66 2.07
N GLN A 221 -13.10 19.77 3.04
CA GLN A 221 -12.54 20.05 4.36
C GLN A 221 -11.01 20.11 4.24
N ILE A 222 -10.44 21.32 4.27
CA ILE A 222 -9.01 21.55 4.16
C ILE A 222 -8.43 21.75 5.56
N ILE A 223 -7.54 20.85 5.97
CA ILE A 223 -6.83 20.83 7.24
C ILE A 223 -5.40 21.36 7.00
N VAL A 224 -5.02 22.44 7.65
CA VAL A 224 -3.73 23.14 7.50
C VAL A 224 -3.08 23.40 8.83
#